data_fa52eb9f2cb6b374ba21696e6a651e1d
#
_entry.id   fa52eb9f2cb6b374ba21696e6a651e1d
#
_cell.length_a   1.000
_cell.length_b   1.000
_cell.length_c   1.000
_cell.angle_alpha   90.00
_cell.angle_beta   90.00
_cell.angle_gamma   90.00
#
_symmetry.space_group_name_H-M   'P 1'
#
loop_
_entity.id
_entity.type
_entity.pdbx_description
1 polymer ?
#
loop_
_entity_poly.entity_id
_entity_poly.type
_entity_poly.pdbx_seq_one_letter_code
_entity_poly.pdbx_strand_id
1 'polypeptide(L)'
;MIGAMRIDLHSHSSVSDGTGTPAEVVAHAAAAGLDVLALTDHDTTAGILEAAQHLPRGLTLVPGIELSCAYQGSSVHLLGYLFDPDHPELTAELQRIRDDRVIRAKTMVERLQAHGVPVTWERVRALAGEEDGRNVVGRPHVAQALVEAGAAEDVQDAFDRWIGSGKPAHVTRYALDPVRAVRLIRAAGGVCVLAHPARSEGALTHAVPDDLVERMAEAGLNGIEADHPSHDDEERASWRRRAEELGLVVTGSSDDHGELTGRRLGCCTTEPDAYAALAAQASGAEPYVG
;
A
#
# COMPACT_ATOMS: atom_id res chain seq x y z
N MET A 1 24.78 13.96 -20.66
CA MET A 1 24.68 13.56 -19.24
C MET A 1 23.57 12.53 -19.17
N ILE A 2 23.86 11.31 -18.77
CA ILE A 2 22.82 10.32 -18.43
C ILE A 2 22.16 10.88 -17.18
N GLY A 3 20.86 11.18 -17.23
CA GLY A 3 20.12 11.65 -16.06
C GLY A 3 20.22 10.62 -14.92
N ALA A 4 20.14 11.06 -13.66
CA ALA A 4 20.04 10.13 -12.55
C ALA A 4 18.78 9.27 -12.73
N MET A 5 18.89 7.96 -12.50
CA MET A 5 17.79 7.01 -12.57
C MET A 5 16.67 7.46 -11.61
N ARG A 6 15.42 7.50 -12.11
CA ARG A 6 14.25 7.90 -11.32
C ARG A 6 13.45 6.69 -10.90
N ILE A 7 13.31 6.48 -9.61
CA ILE A 7 12.80 5.24 -9.01
C ILE A 7 11.65 5.57 -8.06
N ASP A 8 10.46 5.01 -8.31
CA ASP A 8 9.29 5.14 -7.44
C ASP A 8 8.87 3.73 -6.98
N LEU A 9 8.98 3.48 -5.68
CA LEU A 9 8.78 2.14 -5.11
C LEU A 9 7.43 1.96 -4.42
N HIS A 10 6.45 2.88 -4.62
CA HIS A 10 5.14 2.77 -3.99
C HIS A 10 4.04 3.36 -4.88
N SER A 11 3.24 2.50 -5.47
CA SER A 11 2.11 2.88 -6.32
C SER A 11 1.00 1.84 -6.29
N HIS A 12 -0.23 2.28 -6.56
CA HIS A 12 -1.44 1.48 -6.50
C HIS A 12 -2.20 1.47 -7.81
N SER A 13 -2.85 0.34 -8.09
CA SER A 13 -3.75 0.18 -9.21
C SER A 13 -5.20 -0.05 -8.76
N SER A 14 -6.11 -0.16 -9.72
CA SER A 14 -7.51 -0.52 -9.47
C SER A 14 -7.73 -1.96 -8.95
N VAL A 15 -6.65 -2.74 -8.83
CA VAL A 15 -6.69 -4.07 -8.19
C VAL A 15 -6.81 -3.93 -6.67
N SER A 16 -6.37 -2.80 -6.10
CA SER A 16 -6.65 -2.43 -4.71
C SER A 16 -7.55 -1.21 -4.61
N ASP A 17 -7.00 -0.02 -4.54
CA ASP A 17 -7.74 1.22 -4.33
C ASP A 17 -7.21 2.42 -5.13
N GLY A 18 -6.33 2.18 -6.09
CA GLY A 18 -5.99 3.15 -7.12
C GLY A 18 -7.08 3.26 -8.20
N THR A 19 -7.02 4.29 -9.04
CA THR A 19 -8.02 4.53 -10.09
C THR A 19 -7.61 4.02 -11.46
N GLY A 20 -6.32 3.77 -11.71
CA GLY A 20 -5.81 3.25 -12.98
C GLY A 20 -5.67 1.74 -12.97
N THR A 21 -5.93 1.08 -14.10
CA THR A 21 -5.57 -0.33 -14.28
C THR A 21 -4.05 -0.53 -14.14
N PRO A 22 -3.56 -1.74 -13.84
CA PRO A 22 -2.11 -2.00 -13.80
C PRO A 22 -1.39 -1.58 -15.09
N ALA A 23 -2.02 -1.79 -16.26
CA ALA A 23 -1.49 -1.36 -17.55
C ALA A 23 -1.40 0.18 -17.67
N GLU A 24 -2.40 0.91 -17.19
CA GLU A 24 -2.38 2.38 -17.18
C GLU A 24 -1.34 2.92 -16.20
N VAL A 25 -1.15 2.29 -15.04
CA VAL A 25 -0.14 2.71 -14.05
C VAL A 25 1.27 2.66 -14.65
N VAL A 26 1.67 1.55 -15.31
CA VAL A 26 3.00 1.46 -15.94
C VAL A 26 3.16 2.43 -17.11
N ALA A 27 2.08 2.69 -17.87
CA ALA A 27 2.11 3.68 -18.95
C ALA A 27 2.30 5.11 -18.39
N HIS A 28 1.60 5.46 -17.30
CA HIS A 28 1.76 6.75 -16.63
C HIS A 28 3.15 6.90 -16.00
N ALA A 29 3.71 5.83 -15.43
CA ALA A 29 5.07 5.83 -14.88
C ALA A 29 6.11 6.15 -15.95
N ALA A 30 6.03 5.51 -17.12
CA ALA A 30 6.90 5.81 -18.25
C ALA A 30 6.71 7.26 -18.75
N ALA A 31 5.46 7.73 -18.85
CA ALA A 31 5.16 9.11 -19.22
C ALA A 31 5.68 10.14 -18.21
N ALA A 32 5.72 9.80 -16.92
CA ALA A 32 6.34 10.60 -15.85
C ALA A 32 7.88 10.56 -15.89
N GLY A 33 8.48 9.76 -16.79
CA GLY A 33 9.93 9.63 -16.94
C GLY A 33 10.59 8.82 -15.81
N LEU A 34 9.88 7.83 -15.26
CA LEU A 34 10.47 6.87 -14.33
C LEU A 34 11.23 5.79 -15.09
N ASP A 35 12.34 5.33 -14.49
CA ASP A 35 13.13 4.20 -14.97
C ASP A 35 12.74 2.91 -14.22
N VAL A 36 12.31 3.04 -12.96
CA VAL A 36 11.87 1.93 -12.11
C VAL A 36 10.58 2.31 -11.39
N LEU A 37 9.61 1.39 -11.40
CA LEU A 37 8.37 1.49 -10.66
C LEU A 37 8.15 0.21 -9.86
N ALA A 38 7.71 0.29 -8.61
CA ALA A 38 7.09 -0.83 -7.93
C ALA A 38 5.56 -0.70 -7.94
N LEU A 39 4.85 -1.77 -8.32
CA LEU A 39 3.41 -1.88 -8.10
C LEU A 39 3.18 -2.61 -6.79
N THR A 40 2.53 -1.93 -5.84
CA THR A 40 2.43 -2.35 -4.44
C THR A 40 1.00 -2.34 -3.92
N ASP A 41 0.07 -2.85 -4.71
CA ASP A 41 -1.35 -2.95 -4.35
C ASP A 41 -1.57 -3.52 -2.95
N HIS A 42 -2.53 -2.99 -2.22
CA HIS A 42 -2.85 -3.42 -0.85
C HIS A 42 -3.25 -4.89 -0.76
N ASP A 43 -2.47 -5.68 -0.02
CA ASP A 43 -2.72 -7.09 0.35
C ASP A 43 -2.94 -8.03 -0.85
N THR A 44 -2.44 -7.66 -2.05
CA THR A 44 -2.57 -8.45 -3.28
C THR A 44 -1.41 -8.23 -4.25
N THR A 45 -1.10 -9.26 -5.02
CA THR A 45 -0.12 -9.22 -6.12
C THR A 45 -0.78 -9.41 -7.49
N ALA A 46 -2.13 -9.43 -7.54
CA ALA A 46 -2.89 -9.83 -8.71
C ALA A 46 -2.71 -8.89 -9.92
N GLY A 47 -2.30 -7.61 -9.70
CA GLY A 47 -2.04 -6.63 -10.75
C GLY A 47 -0.67 -6.78 -11.42
N ILE A 48 0.28 -7.47 -10.79
CA ILE A 48 1.69 -7.51 -11.24
C ILE A 48 1.84 -8.10 -12.65
N LEU A 49 1.17 -9.23 -12.91
CA LEU A 49 1.28 -9.89 -14.22
C LEU A 49 0.71 -9.04 -15.35
N GLU A 50 -0.42 -8.37 -15.13
CA GLU A 50 -1.00 -7.45 -16.11
C GLU A 50 -0.06 -6.26 -16.36
N ALA A 51 0.48 -5.64 -15.31
CA ALA A 51 1.47 -4.57 -15.43
C ALA A 51 2.70 -5.01 -16.24
N ALA A 52 3.24 -6.21 -15.95
CA ALA A 52 4.39 -6.77 -16.65
C ALA A 52 4.11 -7.04 -18.14
N GLN A 53 2.90 -7.51 -18.49
CA GLN A 53 2.50 -7.74 -19.89
C GLN A 53 2.37 -6.44 -20.71
N HIS A 54 2.15 -5.31 -20.05
CA HIS A 54 1.99 -4.00 -20.69
C HIS A 54 3.16 -3.06 -20.40
N LEU A 55 4.30 -3.60 -19.93
CA LEU A 55 5.43 -2.82 -19.48
C LEU A 55 6.07 -2.04 -20.66
N PRO A 56 6.10 -0.69 -20.58
CA PRO A 56 6.72 0.13 -21.61
C PRO A 56 8.23 -0.11 -21.69
N ARG A 57 8.78 -0.01 -22.90
CA ARG A 57 10.22 -0.18 -23.14
C ARG A 57 11.03 0.82 -22.32
N GLY A 58 12.03 0.33 -21.60
CA GLY A 58 12.95 1.13 -20.77
C GLY A 58 12.44 1.36 -19.35
N LEU A 59 11.23 0.91 -18.99
CA LEU A 59 10.74 0.88 -17.62
C LEU A 59 11.03 -0.49 -17.00
N THR A 60 11.51 -0.51 -15.76
CA THR A 60 11.63 -1.72 -14.93
C THR A 60 10.48 -1.75 -13.93
N LEU A 61 9.75 -2.87 -13.87
CA LEU A 61 8.71 -3.11 -12.88
C LEU A 61 9.24 -4.01 -11.75
N VAL A 62 9.22 -3.50 -10.53
CA VAL A 62 9.51 -4.25 -9.31
C VAL A 62 8.20 -4.86 -8.80
N PRO A 63 8.07 -6.21 -8.74
CA PRO A 63 6.92 -6.84 -8.12
C PRO A 63 6.91 -6.54 -6.63
N GLY A 64 5.80 -5.97 -6.16
CA GLY A 64 5.65 -5.54 -4.78
C GLY A 64 4.27 -5.79 -4.21
N ILE A 65 4.11 -5.42 -2.95
CA ILE A 65 2.86 -5.46 -2.19
C ILE A 65 2.93 -4.44 -1.06
N GLU A 66 1.82 -3.83 -0.70
CA GLU A 66 1.68 -3.11 0.56
C GLU A 66 0.82 -3.90 1.54
N LEU A 67 1.43 -4.47 2.58
CA LEU A 67 0.74 -5.24 3.61
C LEU A 67 0.08 -4.32 4.64
N SER A 68 -1.21 -4.51 4.82
CA SER A 68 -1.98 -3.82 5.84
C SER A 68 -1.81 -4.47 7.20
N CYS A 69 -0.97 -3.89 8.04
CA CYS A 69 -0.71 -4.34 9.40
C CYS A 69 -1.43 -3.46 10.44
N ALA A 70 -1.42 -3.88 11.71
CA ALA A 70 -1.80 -3.03 12.83
C ALA A 70 -0.99 -3.37 14.09
N TYR A 71 -0.72 -2.34 14.86
CA TYR A 71 -0.06 -2.44 16.16
C TYR A 71 -0.78 -1.56 17.18
N GLN A 72 -1.21 -2.16 18.30
CA GLN A 72 -1.94 -1.48 19.38
C GLN A 72 -3.13 -0.61 18.91
N GLY A 73 -3.83 -1.07 17.87
CA GLY A 73 -5.00 -0.36 17.32
C GLY A 73 -4.68 0.69 16.26
N SER A 74 -3.40 0.99 16.02
CA SER A 74 -2.95 1.89 14.95
C SER A 74 -2.64 1.11 13.67
N SER A 75 -2.95 1.69 12.50
CA SER A 75 -2.58 1.13 11.21
C SER A 75 -1.08 1.29 10.98
N VAL A 76 -0.45 0.23 10.49
CA VAL A 76 0.95 0.22 10.06
C VAL A 76 1.01 -0.44 8.70
N HIS A 77 1.69 0.17 7.75
CA HIS A 77 1.85 -0.42 6.42
C HIS A 77 3.30 -0.87 6.20
N LEU A 78 3.44 -1.99 5.51
CA LEU A 78 4.74 -2.57 5.20
C LEU A 78 4.80 -2.88 3.70
N LEU A 79 5.74 -2.26 3.00
CA LEU A 79 6.04 -2.58 1.61
C LEU A 79 6.89 -3.85 1.56
N GLY A 80 6.52 -4.78 0.71
CA GLY A 80 7.30 -5.96 0.38
C GLY A 80 7.68 -5.93 -1.09
N TYR A 81 8.93 -6.31 -1.42
CA TYR A 81 9.39 -6.34 -2.82
C TYR A 81 10.14 -7.63 -3.11
N LEU A 82 10.09 -8.06 -4.38
CA LEU A 82 10.94 -9.14 -4.93
C LEU A 82 10.82 -10.46 -4.14
N PHE A 83 9.70 -10.71 -3.53
CA PHE A 83 9.40 -11.96 -2.81
C PHE A 83 8.79 -13.00 -3.76
N ASP A 84 8.88 -14.28 -3.40
CA ASP A 84 8.16 -15.34 -4.07
C ASP A 84 6.64 -15.19 -3.80
N PRO A 85 5.82 -14.84 -4.82
CA PRO A 85 4.39 -14.64 -4.64
C PRO A 85 3.62 -15.93 -4.30
N ASP A 86 4.20 -17.09 -4.59
CA ASP A 86 3.62 -18.40 -4.36
C ASP A 86 4.06 -19.03 -3.02
N HIS A 87 4.83 -18.29 -2.19
CA HIS A 87 5.26 -18.76 -0.88
C HIS A 87 4.06 -19.14 -0.01
N PRO A 88 3.95 -20.39 0.47
CA PRO A 88 2.70 -20.93 1.06
C PRO A 88 2.16 -20.15 2.25
N GLU A 89 3.05 -19.76 3.18
CA GLU A 89 2.62 -19.02 4.39
C GLU A 89 2.15 -17.61 4.04
N LEU A 90 2.83 -16.92 3.10
CA LEU A 90 2.44 -15.61 2.63
C LEU A 90 1.09 -15.66 1.91
N THR A 91 0.92 -16.60 0.99
CA THR A 91 -0.33 -16.79 0.24
C THR A 91 -1.51 -17.07 1.16
N ALA A 92 -1.32 -17.94 2.17
CA ALA A 92 -2.36 -18.24 3.16
C ALA A 92 -2.74 -17.01 4.00
N GLU A 93 -1.76 -16.19 4.38
CA GLU A 93 -2.02 -14.97 5.16
C GLU A 93 -2.72 -13.90 4.30
N LEU A 94 -2.30 -13.72 3.05
CA LEU A 94 -2.97 -12.80 2.11
C LEU A 94 -4.43 -13.20 1.87
N GLN A 95 -4.70 -14.52 1.72
CA GLN A 95 -6.07 -15.00 1.58
C GLN A 95 -6.90 -14.66 2.83
N ARG A 96 -6.35 -14.90 4.03
CA ARG A 96 -7.02 -14.56 5.28
C ARG A 96 -7.34 -13.06 5.40
N ILE A 97 -6.41 -12.19 5.02
CA ILE A 97 -6.63 -10.74 5.02
C ILE A 97 -7.75 -10.37 4.04
N ARG A 98 -7.74 -10.93 2.82
CA ARG A 98 -8.78 -10.66 1.81
C ARG A 98 -10.16 -11.12 2.28
N ASP A 99 -10.27 -12.32 2.85
CA ASP A 99 -11.53 -12.86 3.37
C ASP A 99 -12.09 -11.94 4.48
N ASP A 100 -11.24 -11.48 5.40
CA ASP A 100 -11.65 -10.55 6.46
C ASP A 100 -12.11 -9.20 5.90
N ARG A 101 -11.45 -8.67 4.87
CA ARG A 101 -11.87 -7.43 4.21
C ARG A 101 -13.29 -7.53 3.65
N VAL A 102 -13.64 -8.64 3.00
CA VAL A 102 -14.98 -8.89 2.47
C VAL A 102 -16.01 -8.95 3.62
N ILE A 103 -15.73 -9.72 4.66
CA ILE A 103 -16.60 -9.84 5.85
C ILE A 103 -16.80 -8.46 6.49
N ARG A 104 -15.72 -7.71 6.67
CA ARG A 104 -15.72 -6.37 7.24
C ARG A 104 -16.58 -5.40 6.41
N ALA A 105 -16.39 -5.35 5.10
CA ALA A 105 -17.13 -4.44 4.22
C ALA A 105 -18.63 -4.78 4.22
N LYS A 106 -19.02 -6.06 4.19
CA LYS A 106 -20.42 -6.50 4.35
C LYS A 106 -21.00 -6.01 5.67
N THR A 107 -20.29 -6.22 6.77
CA THR A 107 -20.74 -5.78 8.10
C THR A 107 -20.87 -4.25 8.18
N MET A 108 -19.97 -3.49 7.53
CA MET A 108 -20.14 -2.03 7.42
C MET A 108 -21.40 -1.65 6.67
N VAL A 109 -21.70 -2.29 5.53
CA VAL A 109 -22.92 -2.07 4.76
C VAL A 109 -24.16 -2.37 5.60
N GLU A 110 -24.21 -3.49 6.32
CA GLU A 110 -25.30 -3.84 7.22
C GLU A 110 -25.53 -2.77 8.30
N ARG A 111 -24.46 -2.24 8.90
CA ARG A 111 -24.54 -1.17 9.88
C ARG A 111 -25.04 0.14 9.26
N LEU A 112 -24.57 0.50 8.06
CA LEU A 112 -25.06 1.66 7.33
C LEU A 112 -26.54 1.56 7.03
N GLN A 113 -27.00 0.39 6.56
CA GLN A 113 -28.43 0.13 6.31
C GLN A 113 -29.28 0.22 7.58
N ALA A 114 -28.77 -0.25 8.72
CA ALA A 114 -29.43 -0.12 10.02
C ALA A 114 -29.58 1.36 10.45
N HIS A 115 -28.73 2.26 9.95
CA HIS A 115 -28.84 3.71 10.12
C HIS A 115 -29.65 4.41 9.00
N GLY A 116 -30.32 3.65 8.13
CA GLY A 116 -31.16 4.19 7.04
C GLY A 116 -30.37 4.68 5.82
N VAL A 117 -29.08 4.34 5.70
CA VAL A 117 -28.25 4.73 4.56
C VAL A 117 -28.40 3.69 3.44
N PRO A 118 -28.80 4.07 2.19
CA PRO A 118 -29.14 3.12 1.13
C PRO A 118 -27.91 2.61 0.35
N VAL A 119 -26.84 2.20 1.05
CA VAL A 119 -25.67 1.56 0.44
C VAL A 119 -25.89 0.06 0.35
N THR A 120 -25.53 -0.56 -0.77
CA THR A 120 -25.65 -2.00 -0.96
C THR A 120 -24.28 -2.67 -1.12
N TRP A 121 -24.21 -3.95 -0.75
CA TRP A 121 -23.00 -4.75 -0.94
C TRP A 121 -22.62 -4.89 -2.42
N GLU A 122 -23.63 -5.07 -3.28
CA GLU A 122 -23.44 -5.18 -4.73
C GLU A 122 -22.79 -3.91 -5.30
N ARG A 123 -23.17 -2.72 -4.81
CA ARG A 123 -22.53 -1.48 -5.26
C ARG A 123 -21.09 -1.36 -4.79
N VAL A 124 -20.82 -1.70 -3.54
CA VAL A 124 -19.44 -1.71 -2.99
C VAL A 124 -18.54 -2.67 -3.77
N ARG A 125 -19.03 -3.87 -4.11
CA ARG A 125 -18.32 -4.81 -4.95
C ARG A 125 -18.02 -4.28 -6.36
N ALA A 126 -19.03 -3.68 -6.97
CA ALA A 126 -18.88 -3.11 -8.32
C ALA A 126 -17.84 -1.98 -8.34
N LEU A 127 -17.80 -1.14 -7.29
CA LEU A 127 -16.77 -0.10 -7.14
C LEU A 127 -15.37 -0.66 -6.93
N ALA A 128 -15.26 -1.80 -6.27
CA ALA A 128 -14.00 -2.51 -6.10
C ALA A 128 -13.56 -3.30 -7.35
N GLY A 129 -14.39 -3.37 -8.40
CA GLY A 129 -14.10 -4.21 -9.56
C GLY A 129 -14.04 -5.71 -9.23
N GLU A 130 -14.69 -6.16 -8.13
CA GLU A 130 -14.60 -7.53 -7.60
C GLU A 130 -15.54 -8.48 -8.35
N GLU A 131 -15.58 -8.44 -9.68
CA GLU A 131 -16.38 -9.41 -10.44
C GLU A 131 -15.73 -10.80 -10.47
N ASP A 132 -14.40 -10.86 -10.49
CA ASP A 132 -13.59 -12.06 -10.64
C ASP A 132 -12.90 -12.53 -9.34
N GLY A 133 -13.14 -11.89 -8.21
CA GLY A 133 -12.52 -12.20 -6.92
C GLY A 133 -11.00 -11.89 -6.83
N ARG A 134 -10.45 -11.13 -7.79
CA ARG A 134 -9.04 -10.73 -7.83
C ARG A 134 -8.77 -9.41 -7.13
N ASN A 135 -9.73 -8.50 -7.16
CA ASN A 135 -9.60 -7.17 -6.59
C ASN A 135 -9.90 -7.17 -5.10
N VAL A 136 -9.30 -6.23 -4.38
CA VAL A 136 -9.41 -6.13 -2.93
C VAL A 136 -10.46 -5.09 -2.53
N VAL A 137 -11.50 -5.53 -1.82
CA VAL A 137 -12.48 -4.62 -1.24
C VAL A 137 -11.90 -3.88 -0.04
N GLY A 138 -11.95 -2.55 -0.06
CA GLY A 138 -11.47 -1.68 1.02
C GLY A 138 -12.49 -0.67 1.50
N ARG A 139 -12.15 0.04 2.58
CA ARG A 139 -12.94 1.19 3.08
C ARG A 139 -13.14 2.29 2.04
N PRO A 140 -12.16 2.62 1.15
CA PRO A 140 -12.37 3.59 0.10
C PRO A 140 -13.59 3.29 -0.77
N HIS A 141 -13.83 2.02 -1.13
CA HIS A 141 -14.98 1.61 -1.94
C HIS A 141 -16.31 1.78 -1.18
N VAL A 142 -16.32 1.55 0.14
CA VAL A 142 -17.50 1.85 1.00
C VAL A 142 -17.74 3.36 1.07
N ALA A 143 -16.67 4.16 1.18
CA ALA A 143 -16.74 5.62 1.18
C ALA A 143 -17.27 6.16 -0.15
N GLN A 144 -16.81 5.65 -1.28
CA GLN A 144 -17.33 6.01 -2.60
C GLN A 144 -18.83 5.69 -2.72
N ALA A 145 -19.26 4.52 -2.24
CA ALA A 145 -20.67 4.13 -2.23
C ALA A 145 -21.52 5.07 -1.35
N LEU A 146 -20.98 5.58 -0.24
CA LEU A 146 -21.61 6.59 0.62
C LEU A 146 -21.78 7.94 -0.10
N VAL A 147 -20.76 8.38 -0.82
CA VAL A 147 -20.81 9.60 -1.63
C VAL A 147 -21.86 9.49 -2.74
N GLU A 148 -21.86 8.39 -3.48
CA GLU A 148 -22.86 8.14 -4.52
C GLU A 148 -24.31 8.06 -3.99
N ALA A 149 -24.49 7.53 -2.78
CA ALA A 149 -25.77 7.47 -2.09
C ALA A 149 -26.20 8.85 -1.52
N GLY A 150 -25.38 9.90 -1.64
CA GLY A 150 -25.64 11.23 -1.07
C GLY A 150 -25.57 11.26 0.46
N ALA A 151 -25.00 10.24 1.09
CA ALA A 151 -24.84 10.15 2.54
C ALA A 151 -23.55 10.79 3.06
N ALA A 152 -22.63 11.12 2.16
CA ALA A 152 -21.40 11.86 2.42
C ALA A 152 -21.13 12.84 1.25
N GLU A 153 -20.45 13.96 1.54
CA GLU A 153 -20.08 14.96 0.54
C GLU A 153 -18.90 14.50 -0.32
N ASP A 154 -17.93 13.89 0.33
CA ASP A 154 -16.73 13.29 -0.27
C ASP A 154 -16.24 12.09 0.53
N VAL A 155 -15.14 11.50 0.10
CA VAL A 155 -14.52 10.33 0.75
C VAL A 155 -14.12 10.66 2.20
N GLN A 156 -13.55 11.85 2.45
CA GLN A 156 -13.14 12.25 3.79
C GLN A 156 -14.34 12.38 4.73
N ASP A 157 -15.44 13.02 4.30
CA ASP A 157 -16.68 13.13 5.06
C ASP A 157 -17.28 11.75 5.37
N ALA A 158 -17.17 10.79 4.43
CA ALA A 158 -17.59 9.42 4.66
C ALA A 158 -16.82 8.75 5.83
N PHE A 159 -15.51 8.96 5.89
CA PHE A 159 -14.69 8.47 7.03
C PHE A 159 -15.07 9.19 8.32
N ASP A 160 -15.21 10.50 8.30
CA ASP A 160 -15.44 11.33 9.49
C ASP A 160 -16.81 11.10 10.13
N ARG A 161 -17.80 10.75 9.33
CA ARG A 161 -19.19 10.58 9.81
C ARG A 161 -19.60 9.13 9.98
N TRP A 162 -19.11 8.20 9.16
CA TRP A 162 -19.69 6.86 9.04
C TRP A 162 -18.77 5.70 9.36
N ILE A 163 -17.59 5.64 8.73
CA ILE A 163 -16.76 4.42 8.68
C ILE A 163 -15.39 4.52 9.35
N GLY A 164 -14.99 5.71 9.78
CA GLY A 164 -13.75 5.94 10.52
C GLY A 164 -13.79 5.32 11.92
N SER A 165 -12.67 5.34 12.63
CA SER A 165 -12.57 4.77 13.99
C SER A 165 -13.60 5.41 14.94
N GLY A 166 -14.33 4.59 15.67
CA GLY A 166 -15.38 5.03 16.60
C GLY A 166 -16.68 5.52 15.96
N LYS A 167 -16.83 5.46 14.63
CA LYS A 167 -18.02 5.91 13.90
C LYS A 167 -19.09 4.80 13.81
N PRO A 168 -20.37 5.14 13.49
CA PRO A 168 -21.48 4.21 13.57
C PRO A 168 -21.31 2.90 12.79
N ALA A 169 -20.72 2.96 11.60
CA ALA A 169 -20.49 1.78 10.77
C ALA A 169 -19.05 1.23 10.87
N HIS A 170 -18.23 1.73 11.78
CA HIS A 170 -16.87 1.23 11.98
C HIS A 170 -16.86 -0.24 12.36
N VAL A 171 -16.04 -1.03 11.67
CA VAL A 171 -15.76 -2.44 11.98
C VAL A 171 -14.26 -2.64 12.08
N THR A 172 -13.80 -3.21 13.19
CA THR A 172 -12.39 -3.59 13.36
C THR A 172 -12.04 -4.69 12.36
N ARG A 173 -10.85 -4.60 11.74
CA ARG A 173 -10.34 -5.62 10.81
C ARG A 173 -9.44 -6.62 11.52
N TYR A 174 -9.31 -7.82 10.95
CA TYR A 174 -8.12 -8.62 11.15
C TYR A 174 -6.93 -7.82 10.63
N ALA A 175 -5.86 -7.77 11.37
CA ALA A 175 -4.65 -7.11 10.94
C ALA A 175 -3.44 -7.97 11.32
N LEU A 176 -2.53 -8.08 10.36
CA LEU A 176 -1.27 -8.77 10.55
C LEU A 176 -0.40 -7.96 11.53
N ASP A 177 0.29 -8.64 12.45
CA ASP A 177 1.31 -8.01 13.27
C ASP A 177 2.50 -7.58 12.40
N PRO A 178 3.01 -6.32 12.49
CA PRO A 178 4.06 -5.82 11.61
C PRO A 178 5.36 -6.64 11.67
N VAL A 179 5.75 -7.12 12.86
CA VAL A 179 6.97 -7.96 13.03
C VAL A 179 6.79 -9.31 12.33
N ARG A 180 5.57 -9.89 12.39
CA ARG A 180 5.23 -11.11 11.67
C ARG A 180 5.22 -10.86 10.16
N ALA A 181 4.71 -9.71 9.69
CA ALA A 181 4.71 -9.33 8.28
C ALA A 181 6.15 -9.27 7.72
N VAL A 182 7.07 -8.64 8.44
CA VAL A 182 8.50 -8.64 8.08
C VAL A 182 9.02 -10.08 7.89
N ARG A 183 8.78 -10.96 8.87
CA ARG A 183 9.24 -12.35 8.80
C ARG A 183 8.65 -13.11 7.62
N LEU A 184 7.39 -12.89 7.28
CA LEU A 184 6.73 -13.54 6.14
C LEU A 184 7.34 -13.12 4.81
N ILE A 185 7.56 -11.82 4.58
CA ILE A 185 8.20 -11.32 3.36
C ILE A 185 9.65 -11.83 3.28
N ARG A 186 10.39 -11.81 4.39
CA ARG A 186 11.77 -12.33 4.44
C ARG A 186 11.83 -13.83 4.17
N ALA A 187 10.90 -14.62 4.72
CA ALA A 187 10.80 -16.06 4.46
C ALA A 187 10.48 -16.38 3.00
N ALA A 188 9.71 -15.51 2.34
CA ALA A 188 9.44 -15.58 0.90
C ALA A 188 10.61 -15.06 0.03
N GLY A 189 11.79 -14.78 0.61
CA GLY A 189 12.97 -14.31 -0.11
C GLY A 189 12.92 -12.81 -0.49
N GLY A 190 11.91 -12.08 -0.06
CA GLY A 190 11.73 -10.66 -0.35
C GLY A 190 12.49 -9.72 0.59
N VAL A 191 12.39 -8.44 0.31
CA VAL A 191 12.84 -7.34 1.17
C VAL A 191 11.65 -6.49 1.58
N CYS A 192 11.71 -5.85 2.74
CA CYS A 192 10.61 -5.07 3.26
C CYS A 192 11.02 -3.70 3.78
N VAL A 193 10.13 -2.74 3.58
CA VAL A 193 10.31 -1.33 3.94
C VAL A 193 9.08 -0.87 4.73
N LEU A 194 9.28 -0.18 5.86
CA LEU A 194 8.21 0.44 6.61
C LEU A 194 7.66 1.62 5.81
N ALA A 195 6.39 1.56 5.42
CA ALA A 195 5.74 2.57 4.60
C ALA A 195 5.32 3.79 5.43
N HIS A 196 5.52 5.00 4.90
CA HIS A 196 5.04 6.31 5.41
C HIS A 196 4.74 6.36 6.93
N PRO A 197 5.73 6.13 7.82
CA PRO A 197 5.50 5.88 9.24
C PRO A 197 4.97 7.06 10.06
N ALA A 198 4.97 8.27 9.53
CA ALA A 198 4.38 9.46 10.16
C ALA A 198 2.97 9.78 9.65
N ARG A 199 2.43 8.99 8.68
CA ARG A 199 1.09 9.25 8.13
C ARG A 199 0.02 9.14 9.21
N SER A 200 -0.70 10.24 9.42
CA SER A 200 -1.90 10.27 10.26
C SER A 200 -3.13 9.90 9.44
N GLU A 201 -3.78 8.80 9.79
CA GLU A 201 -5.15 8.53 9.32
C GLU A 201 -6.14 9.24 10.27
N GLY A 202 -6.67 10.39 9.86
CA GLY A 202 -7.63 11.17 10.64
C GLY A 202 -7.00 11.98 11.79
N ALA A 203 -7.81 12.38 12.78
CA ALA A 203 -7.40 13.24 13.91
C ALA A 203 -6.41 12.61 14.92
N LEU A 204 -5.95 11.39 14.69
CA LEU A 204 -5.00 10.67 15.54
C LEU A 204 -3.68 10.51 14.80
N THR A 205 -2.76 11.44 15.02
CA THR A 205 -1.34 11.31 14.66
C THR A 205 -0.70 10.26 15.58
N HIS A 206 -0.55 9.05 15.09
CA HIS A 206 0.28 8.06 15.76
C HIS A 206 1.44 7.71 14.83
N ALA A 207 2.56 8.39 15.03
CA ALA A 207 3.82 7.90 14.50
C ALA A 207 4.03 6.45 14.96
N VAL A 208 4.60 5.63 14.08
CA VAL A 208 4.94 4.26 14.45
C VAL A 208 5.89 4.28 15.65
N PRO A 209 5.59 3.57 16.76
CA PRO A 209 6.43 3.62 17.95
C PRO A 209 7.85 3.12 17.70
N ASP A 210 8.84 3.77 18.31
CA ASP A 210 10.27 3.44 18.13
C ASP A 210 10.60 1.98 18.49
N ASP A 211 10.01 1.45 19.58
CA ASP A 211 10.18 0.06 20.00
C ASP A 211 9.64 -0.94 18.96
N LEU A 212 8.58 -0.58 18.23
CA LEU A 212 8.08 -1.40 17.14
C LEU A 212 9.06 -1.41 15.97
N VAL A 213 9.63 -0.25 15.59
CA VAL A 213 10.61 -0.15 14.50
C VAL A 213 11.86 -0.98 14.83
N GLU A 214 12.35 -0.92 16.07
CA GLU A 214 13.46 -1.76 16.54
C GLU A 214 13.17 -3.26 16.40
N ARG A 215 12.00 -3.70 16.85
CA ARG A 215 11.58 -5.11 16.74
C ARG A 215 11.40 -5.54 15.28
N MET A 216 10.95 -4.64 14.40
CA MET A 216 10.87 -4.90 12.97
C MET A 216 12.28 -5.02 12.35
N ALA A 217 13.23 -4.15 12.75
CA ALA A 217 14.62 -4.22 12.33
C ALA A 217 15.28 -5.54 12.77
N GLU A 218 15.09 -5.96 14.03
CA GLU A 218 15.53 -7.26 14.54
C GLU A 218 14.92 -8.45 13.78
N ALA A 219 13.69 -8.29 13.26
CA ALA A 219 13.01 -9.30 12.46
C ALA A 219 13.48 -9.35 10.99
N GLY A 220 14.30 -8.37 10.56
CA GLY A 220 14.87 -8.29 9.22
C GLY A 220 14.24 -7.24 8.31
N LEU A 221 13.63 -6.17 8.85
CA LEU A 221 13.24 -4.98 8.07
C LEU A 221 14.46 -4.44 7.33
N ASN A 222 14.31 -4.06 6.06
CA ASN A 222 15.41 -3.62 5.21
C ASN A 222 15.48 -2.10 5.06
N GLY A 223 14.35 -1.38 5.21
CA GLY A 223 14.33 0.05 4.98
C GLY A 223 13.14 0.77 5.62
N ILE A 224 13.17 2.10 5.51
CA ILE A 224 12.10 3.01 5.94
C ILE A 224 11.82 4.00 4.80
N GLU A 225 10.56 4.18 4.46
CA GLU A 225 10.10 5.20 3.52
C GLU A 225 10.04 6.56 4.23
N ALA A 226 11.16 7.30 4.17
CA ALA A 226 11.26 8.60 4.80
C ALA A 226 10.75 9.72 3.89
N ASP A 227 10.97 9.61 2.57
CA ASP A 227 10.57 10.64 1.60
C ASP A 227 9.20 10.32 1.02
N HIS A 228 8.18 10.75 1.71
CA HIS A 228 6.78 10.55 1.32
C HIS A 228 6.06 11.90 1.21
N PRO A 229 5.04 12.06 0.31
CA PRO A 229 4.30 13.31 0.16
C PRO A 229 3.57 13.77 1.42
N SER A 230 3.19 12.86 2.32
CA SER A 230 2.54 13.21 3.59
C SER A 230 3.50 13.63 4.70
N HIS A 231 4.81 13.47 4.51
CA HIS A 231 5.82 13.85 5.49
C HIS A 231 6.29 15.28 5.25
N ASP A 232 6.34 16.08 6.29
CA ASP A 232 7.04 17.34 6.27
C ASP A 232 8.57 17.18 6.35
N ASP A 233 9.31 18.26 6.26
CA ASP A 233 10.78 18.22 6.26
C ASP A 233 11.37 17.72 7.59
N GLU A 234 10.69 17.98 8.72
CA GLU A 234 11.13 17.52 10.04
C GLU A 234 10.89 16.01 10.20
N GLU A 235 9.76 15.52 9.77
CA GLU A 235 9.41 14.10 9.74
C GLU A 235 10.36 13.32 8.84
N ARG A 236 10.62 13.80 7.61
CA ARG A 236 11.61 13.21 6.70
C ARG A 236 13.00 13.13 7.33
N ALA A 237 13.48 14.23 7.92
CA ALA A 237 14.77 14.26 8.58
C ALA A 237 14.83 13.31 9.79
N SER A 238 13.73 13.20 10.55
CA SER A 238 13.64 12.29 11.69
C SER A 238 13.71 10.83 11.25
N TRP A 239 12.92 10.43 10.24
CA TRP A 239 12.91 9.05 9.74
C TRP A 239 14.22 8.67 9.02
N ARG A 240 14.89 9.60 8.35
CA ARG A 240 16.23 9.37 7.81
C ARG A 240 17.26 9.09 8.91
N ARG A 241 17.28 9.88 10.00
CA ARG A 241 18.14 9.61 11.16
C ARG A 241 17.84 8.25 11.78
N ARG A 242 16.54 7.93 11.92
CA ARG A 242 16.14 6.64 12.50
C ARG A 242 16.58 5.45 11.64
N ALA A 243 16.50 5.57 10.33
CA ALA A 243 17.00 4.56 9.40
C ALA A 243 18.53 4.38 9.55
N GLU A 244 19.28 5.48 9.63
CA GLU A 244 20.73 5.46 9.83
C GLU A 244 21.13 4.78 11.16
N GLU A 245 20.46 5.13 12.27
CA GLU A 245 20.69 4.51 13.58
C GLU A 245 20.49 2.99 13.59
N LEU A 246 19.54 2.50 12.79
CA LEU A 246 19.20 1.08 12.70
C LEU A 246 19.90 0.36 11.54
N GLY A 247 20.72 1.06 10.75
CA GLY A 247 21.39 0.49 9.56
C GLY A 247 20.40 0.10 8.45
N LEU A 248 19.25 0.79 8.36
CA LEU A 248 18.21 0.55 7.37
C LEU A 248 18.38 1.46 6.16
N VAL A 249 17.91 0.98 5.01
CA VAL A 249 17.88 1.76 3.76
C VAL A 249 16.80 2.84 3.83
N VAL A 250 17.09 4.04 3.33
CA VAL A 250 16.09 5.10 3.16
C VAL A 250 15.48 4.98 1.76
N THR A 251 14.14 4.97 1.68
CA THR A 251 13.43 5.06 0.41
C THR A 251 12.57 6.32 0.33
N GLY A 252 12.16 6.63 -0.89
CA GLY A 252 11.17 7.67 -1.19
C GLY A 252 10.29 7.23 -2.33
N SER A 253 9.01 7.59 -2.28
CA SER A 253 8.02 7.19 -3.27
C SER A 253 6.77 8.06 -3.23
N SER A 254 5.93 7.91 -4.25
CA SER A 254 4.76 8.76 -4.43
C SER A 254 3.53 8.29 -3.66
N ASP A 255 3.39 7.01 -3.40
CA ASP A 255 2.15 6.40 -2.91
C ASP A 255 0.96 6.85 -3.79
N ASP A 256 1.15 6.73 -5.13
CA ASP A 256 0.19 7.23 -6.11
C ASP A 256 -1.03 6.30 -6.21
N HIS A 257 -2.23 6.88 -6.09
CA HIS A 257 -3.52 6.22 -6.28
C HIS A 257 -4.28 6.79 -7.51
N GLY A 258 -3.55 7.35 -8.47
CA GLY A 258 -4.11 7.98 -9.66
C GLY A 258 -4.90 9.25 -9.34
N GLU A 259 -6.15 9.36 -9.81
CA GLU A 259 -6.98 10.56 -9.62
C GLU A 259 -7.22 10.91 -8.14
N LEU A 260 -7.25 9.91 -7.25
CA LEU A 260 -7.45 10.14 -5.81
C LEU A 260 -6.31 10.93 -5.17
N THR A 261 -5.11 10.84 -5.70
CA THR A 261 -3.92 11.56 -5.20
C THR A 261 -3.44 12.66 -6.14
N GLY A 262 -4.15 12.88 -7.26
CA GLY A 262 -3.80 13.88 -8.27
C GLY A 262 -2.65 13.45 -9.20
N ARG A 263 -2.44 12.14 -9.40
CA ARG A 263 -1.42 11.55 -10.30
C ARG A 263 -0.02 12.09 -10.01
N ARG A 264 0.57 11.65 -8.93
CA ARG A 264 1.82 12.18 -8.39
C ARG A 264 3.03 11.26 -8.56
N LEU A 265 2.95 10.26 -9.46
CA LEU A 265 4.08 9.35 -9.76
C LEU A 265 5.41 10.10 -9.91
N GLY A 266 6.41 9.66 -9.16
CA GLY A 266 7.75 10.24 -9.17
C GLY A 266 7.87 11.59 -8.46
N CYS A 267 6.89 12.04 -7.68
CA CYS A 267 6.98 13.27 -6.87
C CYS A 267 7.99 13.15 -5.73
N CYS A 268 8.17 11.94 -5.20
CA CYS A 268 9.28 11.54 -4.33
C CYS A 268 9.90 10.28 -4.96
N THR A 269 11.22 10.12 -4.80
CA THR A 269 11.97 9.04 -5.46
C THR A 269 12.99 8.41 -4.52
N THR A 270 13.32 7.16 -4.77
CA THR A 270 14.38 6.41 -4.09
C THR A 270 15.70 6.61 -4.82
N GLU A 271 16.79 6.82 -4.08
CA GLU A 271 18.12 6.91 -4.65
C GLU A 271 18.56 5.58 -5.29
N PRO A 272 19.28 5.60 -6.42
CA PRO A 272 19.70 4.39 -7.12
C PRO A 272 20.49 3.40 -6.27
N ASP A 273 21.40 3.90 -5.42
CA ASP A 273 22.19 3.06 -4.52
C ASP A 273 21.33 2.40 -3.43
N ALA A 274 20.27 3.10 -2.96
CA ALA A 274 19.32 2.57 -2.01
C ALA A 274 18.50 1.42 -2.62
N TYR A 275 18.00 1.60 -3.85
CA TYR A 275 17.33 0.53 -4.59
C TYR A 275 18.25 -0.67 -4.84
N ALA A 276 19.49 -0.43 -5.29
CA ALA A 276 20.46 -1.50 -5.50
C ALA A 276 20.77 -2.27 -4.21
N ALA A 277 20.87 -1.58 -3.07
CA ALA A 277 21.08 -2.18 -1.75
C ALA A 277 19.90 -3.05 -1.31
N LEU A 278 18.65 -2.66 -1.61
CA LEU A 278 17.46 -3.47 -1.36
C LEU A 278 17.44 -4.69 -2.28
N ALA A 279 17.58 -4.49 -3.59
CA ALA A 279 17.51 -5.56 -4.59
C ALA A 279 18.58 -6.65 -4.34
N ALA A 280 19.78 -6.27 -3.92
CA ALA A 280 20.86 -7.22 -3.58
C ALA A 280 20.56 -8.14 -2.38
N GLN A 281 19.55 -7.82 -1.56
CA GLN A 281 19.14 -8.61 -0.39
C GLN A 281 17.92 -9.51 -0.68
N ALA A 282 17.34 -9.41 -1.87
CA ALA A 282 16.21 -10.24 -2.30
C ALA A 282 16.69 -11.51 -3.00
N SER A 283 15.90 -12.58 -2.92
CA SER A 283 16.14 -13.87 -3.58
C SER A 283 14.85 -14.56 -4.05
N GLY A 284 13.68 -13.92 -3.85
CA GLY A 284 12.37 -14.54 -4.13
C GLY A 284 11.93 -14.34 -5.58
N ALA A 285 12.09 -13.16 -6.13
CA ALA A 285 11.69 -12.83 -7.50
C ALA A 285 12.65 -11.81 -8.13
N GLU A 286 12.64 -11.75 -9.47
CA GLU A 286 13.39 -10.77 -10.24
C GLU A 286 12.46 -9.64 -10.74
N PRO A 287 12.97 -8.41 -10.97
CA PRO A 287 12.22 -7.37 -11.64
C PRO A 287 11.89 -7.74 -13.09
N TYR A 288 10.76 -7.24 -13.60
CA TYR A 288 10.42 -7.32 -15.02
C TYR A 288 11.06 -6.13 -15.77
N VAL A 289 11.64 -6.38 -16.93
CA VAL A 289 12.30 -5.37 -17.75
C VAL A 289 11.54 -5.21 -19.05
N GLY A 290 11.12 -3.97 -19.36
CA GLY A 290 10.38 -3.60 -20.57
C GLY A 290 11.25 -3.29 -21.79
#